data_64e979526963fb29ae1ea61bb73b993b
#
_entry.id   64e979526963fb29ae1ea61bb73b993b
#
_cell.length_a   1.000
_cell.length_b   1.000
_cell.length_c   1.000
_cell.angle_alpha   90.00
_cell.angle_beta   90.00
_cell.angle_gamma   90.00
#
_symmetry.space_group_name_H-M   'P 1'
#
loop_
_entity.id
_entity.type
_entity.pdbx_description
1 polymer ?
#
loop_
_entity_poly.entity_id
_entity_poly.type
_entity_poly.pdbx_seq_one_letter_code
_entity_poly.pdbx_strand_id
1 'polypeptide(L)'
;ATRRADGSYRPELYLWDFARRDVHRLTKNEGVRDADPAPDGRRAVALRCPNGHCDLVIVDLRDGLVRPLVAGDLLTSFARPRWSADGRTIAVAMQRENRWRIALISADGGLPRFIDPEDGANRFDPSWIGPNSLVVVSDRGGTPNLERIDFDGAAAPVARALTRVAGAAIAPEPNVADGSIWFLSLQSRGYDVRRLASPSPLADQSATPLLDSHLFPVVVQPSSIARVFAASRTSAPMGYGLGPRTTRWFPAAALGTTGREATLALINSDVVGRLSLLAQGALGSGDAWRGGSIEGVWRGLRPEVQLSGFIERSDSRALQFPTAIPVTSDIRGGYASIDYSHSFDRWTARLTAGASPEWLTQQVDTGPTPGVGRYLGLAEARLQSRQIGDIFSLAESLTAHGTIGRTDNETFDREIVSVAIHVGLRPVIPLDVSAIFGRVSENAPFFEQFSIGGLTSTLTSPALLSQRITMPALPATVASGEQILSYRAATTLAGLTPYLWSASTRSGDVRFQTWHRVLGVDFDLYQSPLAVLGTPGARLLVGVARSLDAPFADQTRAYGVISLQP
;
A
#
# COMPACT_ATOMS: atom_id res chain seq x y z
N ALA A 1 18.46 -8.00 0.96
CA ALA A 1 17.42 -8.78 1.63
C ALA A 1 17.26 -10.13 0.94
N THR A 2 17.07 -11.20 1.71
CA THR A 2 16.86 -12.54 1.16
C THR A 2 15.36 -12.81 1.14
N ARG A 3 14.82 -13.15 -0.04
CA ARG A 3 13.43 -13.55 -0.18
C ARG A 3 13.24 -14.96 0.39
N ARG A 4 12.20 -15.16 1.18
CA ARG A 4 11.81 -16.46 1.74
C ARG A 4 10.83 -17.20 0.83
N ALA A 5 10.63 -18.48 1.08
CA ALA A 5 9.65 -19.29 0.37
C ALA A 5 8.20 -18.76 0.52
N ASP A 6 7.91 -18.08 1.63
CA ASP A 6 6.62 -17.42 1.92
C ASP A 6 6.47 -16.04 1.25
N GLY A 7 7.41 -15.63 0.41
CA GLY A 7 7.42 -14.33 -0.26
C GLY A 7 7.88 -13.15 0.60
N SER A 8 8.11 -13.34 1.89
CA SER A 8 8.62 -12.29 2.76
C SER A 8 10.11 -12.01 2.50
N TYR A 9 10.55 -10.79 2.80
CA TYR A 9 11.95 -10.39 2.72
C TYR A 9 12.51 -10.26 4.12
N ARG A 10 13.65 -10.93 4.39
CA ARG A 10 14.48 -10.63 5.55
C ARG A 10 15.67 -9.80 5.14
N PRO A 11 15.91 -8.64 5.76
CA PRO A 11 17.14 -7.92 5.59
C PRO A 11 18.29 -8.73 6.19
N GLU A 12 19.44 -8.68 5.53
CA GLU A 12 20.68 -9.32 5.97
C GLU A 12 21.84 -8.35 5.78
N LEU A 13 22.89 -8.51 6.55
CA LEU A 13 24.10 -7.73 6.36
C LEU A 13 24.99 -8.39 5.32
N TYR A 14 25.57 -7.54 4.49
CA TYR A 14 26.59 -7.90 3.51
C TYR A 14 27.84 -7.07 3.78
N LEU A 15 28.98 -7.68 3.65
CA LEU A 15 30.26 -7.00 3.68
C LEU A 15 30.79 -6.85 2.26
N TRP A 16 31.14 -5.63 1.88
CA TRP A 16 31.75 -5.32 0.60
C TRP A 16 33.25 -5.02 0.78
N ASP A 17 34.07 -5.92 0.26
CA ASP A 17 35.53 -5.72 0.17
C ASP A 17 35.85 -4.92 -1.11
N PHE A 18 36.11 -3.62 -0.96
CA PHE A 18 36.42 -2.74 -2.08
C PHE A 18 37.71 -3.13 -2.81
N ALA A 19 38.70 -3.66 -2.10
CA ALA A 19 40.00 -4.03 -2.66
C ALA A 19 39.85 -5.27 -3.57
N ARG A 20 39.07 -6.24 -3.12
CA ARG A 20 38.81 -7.49 -3.85
C ARG A 20 37.61 -7.39 -4.79
N ARG A 21 36.84 -6.32 -4.72
CA ARG A 21 35.57 -6.14 -5.43
C ARG A 21 34.58 -7.31 -5.19
N ASP A 22 34.59 -7.83 -3.99
CA ASP A 22 33.79 -8.96 -3.57
C ASP A 22 32.73 -8.54 -2.54
N VAL A 23 31.56 -9.17 -2.60
CA VAL A 23 30.45 -8.95 -1.69
C VAL A 23 30.01 -10.28 -1.13
N HIS A 24 30.18 -10.49 0.17
CA HIS A 24 29.72 -11.70 0.82
C HIS A 24 28.67 -11.40 1.89
N ARG A 25 27.73 -12.33 2.03
CA ARG A 25 26.68 -12.23 3.03
C ARG A 25 27.25 -12.58 4.40
N LEU A 26 27.12 -11.66 5.35
CA LEU A 26 27.62 -11.79 6.69
C LEU A 26 26.63 -12.50 7.62
N THR A 27 25.33 -12.11 7.59
CA THR A 27 24.30 -12.73 8.43
C THR A 27 23.37 -13.63 7.62
N LYS A 28 22.76 -14.64 8.26
CA LYS A 28 21.88 -15.60 7.57
C LYS A 28 20.63 -15.87 8.39
N ASN A 29 19.47 -15.46 7.86
CA ASN A 29 18.14 -15.59 8.46
C ASN A 29 17.95 -14.84 9.79
N GLU A 30 18.80 -13.83 10.05
CA GLU A 30 18.77 -13.06 11.28
C GLU A 30 17.81 -11.87 11.23
N GLY A 31 17.46 -11.36 10.04
CA GLY A 31 16.58 -10.18 9.90
C GLY A 31 17.24 -8.90 10.38
N VAL A 32 18.55 -8.76 10.14
CA VAL A 32 19.36 -7.65 10.64
C VAL A 32 19.41 -6.52 9.63
N ARG A 33 19.25 -5.28 10.11
CA ARG A 33 19.26 -4.03 9.31
C ARG A 33 19.85 -2.87 10.09
N ASP A 34 20.03 -1.72 9.42
CA ASP A 34 20.46 -0.44 9.99
C ASP A 34 21.77 -0.59 10.82
N ALA A 35 22.75 -1.25 10.25
CA ALA A 35 24.01 -1.51 10.93
C ALA A 35 24.95 -0.30 10.87
N ASP A 36 25.63 -0.03 12.00
CA ASP A 36 26.70 0.94 12.10
C ASP A 36 27.97 0.24 12.62
N PRO A 37 29.09 0.27 11.87
CA PRO A 37 30.34 -0.38 12.31
C PRO A 37 30.96 0.36 13.49
N ALA A 38 31.47 -0.42 14.46
CA ALA A 38 32.24 0.13 15.58
C ALA A 38 33.60 0.66 15.11
N PRO A 39 34.19 1.64 15.82
CA PRO A 39 35.52 2.18 15.47
C PRO A 39 36.63 1.14 15.47
N ASP A 40 36.45 0.02 16.18
CA ASP A 40 37.39 -1.09 16.20
C ASP A 40 37.43 -1.92 14.92
N GLY A 41 36.45 -1.71 14.00
CA GLY A 41 36.31 -2.45 12.75
C GLY A 41 35.98 -3.94 12.90
N ARG A 42 35.65 -4.40 14.11
CA ARG A 42 35.40 -5.81 14.43
C ARG A 42 33.93 -6.10 14.66
N ARG A 43 33.16 -5.12 15.07
CA ARG A 43 31.76 -5.25 15.45
C ARG A 43 30.91 -4.22 14.73
N ALA A 44 29.62 -4.48 14.61
CA ALA A 44 28.62 -3.49 14.25
C ALA A 44 27.47 -3.55 15.25
N VAL A 45 26.88 -2.40 15.57
CA VAL A 45 25.57 -2.35 16.19
C VAL A 45 24.52 -2.39 15.09
N ALA A 46 23.41 -3.08 15.30
CA ALA A 46 22.38 -3.22 14.30
C ALA A 46 20.99 -3.47 14.94
N LEU A 47 19.95 -3.42 14.13
CA LEU A 47 18.60 -3.81 14.52
C LEU A 47 18.32 -5.20 13.99
N ARG A 48 17.84 -6.09 14.87
CA ARG A 48 17.35 -7.42 14.52
C ARG A 48 15.84 -7.46 14.66
N CYS A 49 15.13 -7.61 13.54
CA CYS A 49 13.68 -7.51 13.50
C CYS A 49 13.04 -8.78 12.91
N PRO A 50 13.10 -9.93 13.60
CA PRO A 50 12.58 -11.17 13.05
C PRO A 50 11.05 -11.24 13.03
N ASN A 51 10.35 -10.60 13.99
CA ASN A 51 8.98 -10.96 14.37
C ASN A 51 8.07 -9.75 14.62
N GLY A 52 8.32 -8.63 13.96
CA GLY A 52 7.48 -7.42 14.11
C GLY A 52 7.91 -6.48 15.23
N HIS A 53 8.78 -6.90 16.15
CA HIS A 53 9.54 -6.03 17.05
C HIS A 53 11.02 -6.10 16.71
N CYS A 54 11.80 -5.14 17.15
CA CYS A 54 13.22 -5.05 16.85
C CYS A 54 14.04 -5.03 18.14
N ASP A 55 15.06 -5.89 18.21
CA ASP A 55 16.09 -5.85 19.23
C ASP A 55 17.27 -5.00 18.73
N LEU A 56 17.95 -4.33 19.65
CA LEU A 56 19.27 -3.78 19.39
C LEU A 56 20.31 -4.89 19.62
N VAL A 57 21.17 -5.13 18.64
CA VAL A 57 22.12 -6.25 18.65
C VAL A 57 23.52 -5.81 18.28
N ILE A 58 24.52 -6.60 18.69
CA ILE A 58 25.89 -6.51 18.22
C ILE A 58 26.16 -7.66 17.25
N VAL A 59 26.75 -7.33 16.12
CA VAL A 59 27.15 -8.31 15.09
C VAL A 59 28.66 -8.34 15.02
N ASP A 60 29.27 -9.52 15.12
CA ASP A 60 30.67 -9.72 14.83
C ASP A 60 30.91 -9.69 13.31
N LEU A 61 31.77 -8.83 12.82
CA LEU A 61 32.02 -8.64 11.39
C LEU A 61 32.88 -9.73 10.75
N ARG A 62 33.45 -10.67 11.52
CA ARG A 62 34.27 -11.77 11.00
C ARG A 62 33.40 -12.98 10.62
N ASP A 63 32.45 -13.31 11.47
CA ASP A 63 31.65 -14.55 11.34
C ASP A 63 30.13 -14.32 11.27
N GLY A 64 29.70 -13.08 11.45
CA GLY A 64 28.28 -12.71 11.40
C GLY A 64 27.47 -13.13 12.63
N LEU A 65 28.16 -13.49 13.74
CA LEU A 65 27.47 -13.86 14.98
C LEU A 65 26.70 -12.68 15.56
N VAL A 66 25.40 -12.86 15.77
CA VAL A 66 24.49 -11.83 16.29
C VAL A 66 24.25 -12.08 17.77
N ARG A 67 24.50 -11.06 18.61
CA ARG A 67 24.30 -11.11 20.07
C ARG A 67 23.33 -10.01 20.48
N PRO A 68 22.31 -10.30 21.32
CA PRO A 68 21.42 -9.26 21.84
C PRO A 68 22.19 -8.27 22.71
N LEU A 69 21.87 -6.98 22.57
CA LEU A 69 22.38 -5.90 23.42
C LEU A 69 21.24 -5.34 24.30
N VAL A 70 20.11 -4.99 23.67
CA VAL A 70 18.88 -4.57 24.36
C VAL A 70 17.71 -5.24 23.66
N ALA A 71 16.90 -5.96 24.41
CA ALA A 71 15.68 -6.56 23.90
C ALA A 71 14.62 -5.48 23.65
N GLY A 72 13.97 -5.54 22.51
CA GLY A 72 12.78 -4.78 22.21
C GLY A 72 11.50 -5.49 22.66
N ASP A 73 10.41 -4.79 22.57
CA ASP A 73 9.07 -5.32 22.81
C ASP A 73 8.07 -4.72 21.80
N LEU A 74 6.79 -5.07 21.91
CA LEU A 74 5.76 -4.56 21.01
C LEU A 74 5.49 -3.05 21.14
N LEU A 75 5.91 -2.42 22.24
CA LEU A 75 5.74 -1.00 22.54
C LEU A 75 7.02 -0.19 22.36
N THR A 76 8.14 -0.87 22.08
CA THR A 76 9.45 -0.26 21.93
C THR A 76 10.02 -0.53 20.54
N SER A 77 10.35 0.53 19.81
CA SER A 77 11.02 0.45 18.52
C SER A 77 12.35 1.19 18.58
N PHE A 78 13.35 0.66 17.88
CA PHE A 78 14.65 1.30 17.70
C PHE A 78 14.89 1.69 16.25
N ALA A 79 15.67 2.76 16.03
CA ALA A 79 16.07 3.17 14.69
C ALA A 79 17.47 3.81 14.72
N ARG A 80 18.23 3.59 13.65
CA ARG A 80 19.48 4.28 13.37
C ARG A 80 20.47 4.29 14.55
N PRO A 81 20.93 3.15 15.06
CA PRO A 81 21.97 3.11 16.07
C PRO A 81 23.29 3.64 15.51
N ARG A 82 24.08 4.37 16.31
CA ARG A 82 25.36 4.96 15.94
C ARG A 82 26.38 4.83 17.07
N TRP A 83 27.54 4.31 16.74
CA TRP A 83 28.66 4.22 17.67
C TRP A 83 29.28 5.59 17.97
N SER A 84 29.63 5.82 19.22
CA SER A 84 30.53 6.90 19.58
C SER A 84 31.95 6.61 19.06
N ALA A 85 32.75 7.66 18.84
CA ALA A 85 34.11 7.53 18.31
C ALA A 85 35.06 6.71 19.21
N ASP A 86 34.80 6.66 20.51
CA ASP A 86 35.56 5.86 21.48
C ASP A 86 35.08 4.39 21.56
N GLY A 87 34.02 4.02 20.86
CA GLY A 87 33.46 2.67 20.83
C GLY A 87 32.84 2.19 22.14
N ARG A 88 32.50 3.10 23.06
CA ARG A 88 31.94 2.76 24.38
C ARG A 88 30.44 2.99 24.49
N THR A 89 29.89 3.85 23.65
CA THR A 89 28.49 4.28 23.74
C THR A 89 27.82 4.19 22.38
N ILE A 90 26.55 3.85 22.38
CA ILE A 90 25.71 3.79 21.21
C ILE A 90 24.58 4.81 21.39
N ALA A 91 24.45 5.73 20.45
CA ALA A 91 23.28 6.60 20.35
C ALA A 91 22.24 5.92 19.46
N VAL A 92 20.99 5.91 19.87
CA VAL A 92 19.90 5.29 19.12
C VAL A 92 18.61 6.07 19.27
N ALA A 93 17.83 6.19 18.22
CA ALA A 93 16.45 6.64 18.34
C ALA A 93 15.60 5.50 18.90
N MET A 94 14.90 5.76 19.99
CA MET A 94 14.05 4.81 20.69
C MET A 94 12.62 5.38 20.75
N GLN A 95 11.67 4.67 20.17
CA GLN A 95 10.24 4.99 20.28
C GLN A 95 9.65 4.22 21.45
N ARG A 96 8.97 4.95 22.33
CA ARG A 96 8.15 4.42 23.39
C ARG A 96 6.95 5.32 23.59
N GLU A 97 5.79 4.78 23.86
CA GLU A 97 4.56 5.56 24.10
C GLU A 97 4.27 6.57 22.95
N ASN A 98 4.42 6.12 21.71
CA ASN A 98 4.25 6.93 20.48
C ASN A 98 5.19 8.13 20.34
N ARG A 99 6.28 8.19 21.09
CA ARG A 99 7.25 9.28 21.03
C ARG A 99 8.65 8.76 20.72
N TRP A 100 9.32 9.35 19.74
CA TRP A 100 10.71 9.11 19.42
C TRP A 100 11.62 9.98 20.29
N ARG A 101 12.56 9.34 20.98
CA ARG A 101 13.55 9.98 21.83
C ARG A 101 14.95 9.46 21.53
N ILE A 102 15.98 10.24 21.86
CA ILE A 102 17.36 9.81 21.72
C ILE A 102 17.84 9.19 23.02
N ALA A 103 18.29 7.95 22.93
CA ALA A 103 18.83 7.20 24.03
C ALA A 103 20.32 6.91 23.83
N LEU A 104 21.08 6.94 24.90
CA LEU A 104 22.47 6.42 24.96
C LEU A 104 22.45 5.08 25.68
N ILE A 105 23.17 4.12 25.11
CA ILE A 105 23.30 2.77 25.62
C ILE A 105 24.79 2.41 25.66
N SER A 106 25.25 1.81 26.77
CA SER A 106 26.63 1.30 26.84
C SER A 106 26.86 0.18 25.82
N ALA A 107 28.06 0.11 25.26
CA ALA A 107 28.48 -0.99 24.38
C ALA A 107 28.40 -2.37 25.05
N ASP A 108 28.42 -2.41 26.38
CA ASP A 108 28.30 -3.61 27.20
C ASP A 108 26.85 -3.92 27.58
N GLY A 109 25.89 -3.13 27.10
CA GLY A 109 24.48 -3.24 27.45
C GLY A 109 24.08 -2.38 28.66
N GLY A 110 22.84 -2.56 29.12
CA GLY A 110 22.29 -1.84 30.27
C GLY A 110 21.07 -1.01 29.92
N LEU A 111 20.62 -0.21 30.88
CA LEU A 111 19.42 0.61 30.70
C LEU A 111 19.68 1.82 29.79
N PRO A 112 18.81 2.11 28.83
CA PRO A 112 18.88 3.30 28.01
C PRO A 112 18.80 4.59 28.85
N ARG A 113 19.66 5.56 28.59
CA ARG A 113 19.63 6.90 29.17
C ARG A 113 19.20 7.90 28.12
N PHE A 114 18.05 8.53 28.31
CA PHE A 114 17.56 9.57 27.40
C PHE A 114 18.35 10.88 27.58
N ILE A 115 18.66 11.53 26.46
CA ILE A 115 19.48 12.75 26.41
C ILE A 115 18.83 13.88 25.64
N ASP A 116 17.58 13.76 25.27
CA ASP A 116 16.81 14.81 24.61
C ASP A 116 15.99 15.61 25.63
N PRO A 117 15.73 16.91 25.36
CA PRO A 117 14.84 17.71 26.21
C PRO A 117 13.43 17.16 26.26
N GLU A 118 12.76 17.33 27.39
CA GLU A 118 11.36 16.94 27.58
C GLU A 118 10.38 18.00 27.06
N ASP A 119 10.53 18.42 25.82
CA ASP A 119 9.75 19.48 25.16
C ASP A 119 8.62 18.96 24.26
N GLY A 120 8.35 17.66 24.28
CA GLY A 120 7.30 17.03 23.47
C GLY A 120 7.67 16.69 22.04
N ALA A 121 8.80 17.16 21.51
CA ALA A 121 9.22 16.88 20.15
C ALA A 121 9.67 15.42 19.96
N ASN A 122 9.44 14.86 18.75
CA ASN A 122 10.07 13.63 18.34
C ASN A 122 11.49 13.90 17.86
N ARG A 123 12.42 13.04 18.25
CA ARG A 123 13.82 13.10 17.82
C ARG A 123 14.30 11.72 17.35
N PHE A 124 14.94 11.71 16.17
CA PHE A 124 15.40 10.49 15.52
C PHE A 124 16.68 10.75 14.70
N ASP A 125 17.21 9.75 14.02
CA ASP A 125 18.43 9.80 13.19
C ASP A 125 19.62 10.45 13.92
N PRO A 126 20.10 9.94 15.07
CA PRO A 126 21.24 10.51 15.75
C PRO A 126 22.56 10.27 15.00
N SER A 127 23.46 11.26 14.98
CA SER A 127 24.83 11.12 14.52
C SER A 127 25.78 11.93 15.40
N TRP A 128 26.93 11.36 15.75
CA TRP A 128 27.91 11.98 16.64
C TRP A 128 28.67 13.12 15.95
N ILE A 129 28.71 14.29 16.57
CA ILE A 129 29.52 15.44 16.13
C ILE A 129 30.58 15.81 17.15
N GLY A 130 30.61 15.14 18.27
CA GLY A 130 31.58 15.30 19.34
C GLY A 130 31.37 14.27 20.46
N PRO A 131 32.22 14.21 21.46
CA PRO A 131 32.09 13.21 22.52
C PRO A 131 30.83 13.35 23.36
N ASN A 132 30.30 14.57 23.50
CA ASN A 132 29.08 14.89 24.25
C ASN A 132 28.07 15.68 23.40
N SER A 133 28.10 15.49 22.08
CA SER A 133 27.26 16.21 21.16
C SER A 133 26.76 15.31 20.03
N LEU A 134 25.48 15.39 19.73
CA LEU A 134 24.82 14.73 18.59
C LEU A 134 24.16 15.77 17.69
N VAL A 135 24.11 15.46 16.40
CA VAL A 135 23.10 16.01 15.50
C VAL A 135 21.97 15.01 15.37
N VAL A 136 20.74 15.48 15.43
CA VAL A 136 19.52 14.67 15.36
C VAL A 136 18.51 15.33 14.44
N VAL A 137 17.55 14.58 13.98
CA VAL A 137 16.36 15.12 13.32
C VAL A 137 15.29 15.37 14.38
N SER A 138 14.64 16.54 14.33
CA SER A 138 13.56 16.92 15.24
C SER A 138 12.38 17.51 14.50
N ASP A 139 11.17 17.18 14.94
CA ASP A 139 9.92 17.74 14.42
C ASP A 139 9.40 18.94 15.25
N ARG A 140 10.19 19.46 16.18
CA ARG A 140 9.81 20.57 17.08
C ARG A 140 9.22 21.79 16.37
N GLY A 141 9.65 22.07 15.16
CA GLY A 141 9.12 23.14 14.32
C GLY A 141 7.96 22.75 13.41
N GLY A 142 7.34 21.57 13.59
CA GLY A 142 6.29 21.03 12.73
C GLY A 142 6.80 20.43 11.41
N THR A 143 8.09 20.59 11.11
CA THR A 143 8.78 20.02 9.94
C THR A 143 10.09 19.40 10.42
N PRO A 144 10.45 18.18 9.98
CA PRO A 144 11.72 17.56 10.34
C PRO A 144 12.91 18.44 9.97
N ASN A 145 13.69 18.83 10.93
CA ASN A 145 14.88 19.67 10.78
C ASN A 145 16.02 19.15 11.66
N LEU A 146 17.26 19.55 11.36
CA LEU A 146 18.42 19.17 12.14
C LEU A 146 18.50 20.03 13.41
N GLU A 147 18.71 19.35 14.54
CA GLU A 147 19.04 19.98 15.83
C GLU A 147 20.38 19.41 16.33
N ARG A 148 21.15 20.23 17.01
CA ARG A 148 22.29 19.81 17.81
C ARG A 148 21.82 19.61 19.25
N ILE A 149 22.14 18.46 19.84
CA ILE A 149 21.95 18.20 21.26
C ILE A 149 23.34 18.16 21.91
N ASP A 150 23.55 19.06 22.87
CA ASP A 150 24.72 19.04 23.75
C ASP A 150 24.28 18.48 25.10
N PHE A 151 25.01 17.47 25.60
CA PHE A 151 24.72 16.82 26.86
C PHE A 151 26.03 16.71 27.66
N ASP A 152 26.14 17.48 28.72
CA ASP A 152 27.25 17.47 29.63
C ASP A 152 26.78 16.95 30.99
N GLY A 153 27.33 15.83 31.41
CA GLY A 153 27.10 15.02 32.61
C GLY A 153 26.04 15.40 33.63
N ALA A 154 25.97 16.64 34.09
CA ALA A 154 25.10 17.09 35.16
C ALA A 154 24.03 18.13 34.73
N ALA A 155 24.20 18.77 33.58
CA ALA A 155 23.26 19.75 33.08
C ALA A 155 22.12 19.10 32.26
N ALA A 156 20.92 19.72 32.26
CA ALA A 156 19.83 19.29 31.37
C ALA A 156 20.28 19.41 29.91
N PRO A 157 19.97 18.43 29.07
CA PRO A 157 20.30 18.47 27.65
C PRO A 157 19.69 19.70 26.95
N VAL A 158 20.46 20.34 26.08
CA VAL A 158 20.04 21.52 25.32
C VAL A 158 20.02 21.18 23.85
N ALA A 159 18.86 21.32 23.21
CA ALA A 159 18.69 21.15 21.77
C ALA A 159 18.63 22.51 21.05
N ARG A 160 19.45 22.70 20.03
CA ARG A 160 19.53 23.93 19.22
C ARG A 160 19.35 23.62 17.75
N ALA A 161 18.49 24.35 17.07
CA ALA A 161 18.23 24.17 15.63
C ALA A 161 19.49 24.49 14.79
N LEU A 162 19.81 23.62 13.84
CA LEU A 162 20.86 23.81 12.84
C LEU A 162 20.30 24.14 11.46
N THR A 163 19.09 23.67 11.16
CA THR A 163 18.44 23.93 9.87
C THR A 163 16.99 24.39 10.07
N ARG A 164 16.47 25.05 9.06
CA ARG A 164 15.07 25.44 8.97
C ARG A 164 14.65 25.36 7.52
N VAL A 165 14.27 24.14 7.08
CA VAL A 165 13.80 23.89 5.72
C VAL A 165 12.29 23.67 5.72
N ALA A 166 11.63 24.00 4.60
CA ALA A 166 10.19 23.85 4.49
C ALA A 166 9.72 22.40 4.23
N GLY A 167 10.56 21.57 3.62
CA GLY A 167 10.27 20.17 3.35
C GLY A 167 10.69 19.26 4.51
N ALA A 168 11.89 18.73 4.45
CA ALA A 168 12.52 17.99 5.54
C ALA A 168 14.04 18.05 5.41
N ALA A 169 14.76 18.01 6.55
CA ALA A 169 16.19 17.72 6.63
C ALA A 169 16.35 16.47 7.49
N ILE A 170 16.83 15.39 6.91
CA ILE A 170 16.94 14.07 7.56
C ILE A 170 18.28 13.39 7.26
N ALA A 171 18.56 12.29 7.95
CA ALA A 171 19.73 11.46 7.77
C ALA A 171 21.04 12.27 7.83
N PRO A 172 21.32 13.00 8.92
CA PRO A 172 22.55 13.75 9.07
C PRO A 172 23.76 12.83 9.12
N GLU A 173 24.82 13.19 8.37
CA GLU A 173 26.10 12.47 8.36
C GLU A 173 27.23 13.50 8.54
N PRO A 174 27.78 13.65 9.73
CA PRO A 174 28.87 14.55 10.01
C PRO A 174 30.17 14.11 9.34
N ASN A 175 30.88 15.05 8.73
CA ASN A 175 32.20 14.83 8.21
C ASN A 175 33.25 15.29 9.26
N VAL A 176 33.94 14.35 9.86
CA VAL A 176 34.95 14.62 10.90
C VAL A 176 36.12 15.44 10.37
N ALA A 177 36.44 15.33 9.07
CA ALA A 177 37.59 15.99 8.48
C ALA A 177 37.45 17.52 8.38
N ASP A 178 36.26 18.03 8.15
CA ASP A 178 36.02 19.45 7.95
C ASP A 178 34.89 20.03 8.82
N GLY A 179 34.30 19.20 9.70
CA GLY A 179 33.23 19.60 10.61
C GLY A 179 31.89 19.90 9.92
N SER A 180 31.74 19.66 8.61
CA SER A 180 30.49 19.84 7.91
C SER A 180 29.51 18.71 8.19
N ILE A 181 28.22 18.94 7.94
CA ILE A 181 27.18 17.92 8.04
C ILE A 181 26.52 17.76 6.68
N TRP A 182 26.58 16.54 6.14
CA TRP A 182 25.79 16.16 4.98
C TRP A 182 24.42 15.67 5.43
N PHE A 183 23.37 15.95 4.65
CA PHE A 183 22.02 15.53 4.98
C PHE A 183 21.15 15.42 3.74
N LEU A 184 20.04 14.72 3.84
CA LEU A 184 19.01 14.64 2.82
C LEU A 184 17.98 15.74 3.06
N SER A 185 17.75 16.59 2.06
CA SER A 185 16.70 17.61 2.09
C SER A 185 15.57 17.24 1.15
N LEU A 186 14.35 17.11 1.68
CA LEU A 186 13.16 16.85 0.89
C LEU A 186 12.74 18.10 0.13
N GLN A 187 12.65 17.97 -1.18
CA GLN A 187 12.22 19.00 -2.12
C GLN A 187 11.00 18.49 -2.91
N SER A 188 10.38 19.35 -3.69
CA SER A 188 9.23 18.97 -4.54
C SER A 188 9.50 17.83 -5.53
N ARG A 189 10.77 17.55 -5.83
CA ARG A 189 11.21 16.49 -6.76
C ARG A 189 11.80 15.25 -6.07
N GLY A 190 11.79 15.20 -4.74
CA GLY A 190 12.41 14.14 -3.95
C GLY A 190 13.50 14.65 -3.04
N TYR A 191 14.42 13.76 -2.69
CA TYR A 191 15.53 14.10 -1.78
C TYR A 191 16.76 14.56 -2.56
N ASP A 192 17.31 15.72 -2.13
CA ASP A 192 18.62 16.19 -2.54
C ASP A 192 19.62 16.00 -1.42
N VAL A 193 20.86 15.63 -1.76
CA VAL A 193 21.98 15.65 -0.81
C VAL A 193 22.47 17.09 -0.64
N ARG A 194 22.49 17.56 0.60
CA ARG A 194 22.96 18.92 0.93
C ARG A 194 24.05 18.88 1.98
N ARG A 195 24.84 19.95 2.00
CA ARG A 195 25.96 20.13 2.95
C ARG A 195 25.75 21.41 3.74
N LEU A 196 25.82 21.28 5.07
CA LEU A 196 25.94 22.39 6.01
C LEU A 196 27.42 22.56 6.34
N ALA A 197 28.06 23.56 5.75
CA ALA A 197 29.51 23.73 5.83
C ALA A 197 29.99 24.16 7.22
N SER A 198 29.17 24.95 7.93
CA SER A 198 29.47 25.43 9.29
C SER A 198 28.21 25.23 10.15
N PRO A 199 28.12 24.15 10.91
CA PRO A 199 26.95 23.81 11.70
C PRO A 199 26.86 24.65 12.99
N SER A 200 26.61 25.95 12.82
CA SER A 200 26.36 26.86 13.95
C SER A 200 24.85 26.87 14.29
N PRO A 201 24.50 26.85 15.56
CA PRO A 201 23.11 26.97 15.97
C PRO A 201 22.46 28.23 15.41
N LEU A 202 21.26 28.08 14.89
CA LEU A 202 20.43 29.23 14.48
C LEU A 202 20.06 30.03 15.74
N ALA A 203 20.04 31.38 15.61
CA ALA A 203 19.58 32.24 16.69
C ALA A 203 18.16 31.83 17.13
N ASP A 204 17.99 31.68 18.44
CA ASP A 204 16.68 31.39 19.02
C ASP A 204 15.73 32.55 18.70
N GLN A 205 14.88 32.34 17.72
CA GLN A 205 13.64 33.09 17.66
C GLN A 205 12.71 32.36 18.63
N SER A 206 12.37 33.03 19.71
CA SER A 206 11.52 32.57 20.81
C SER A 206 10.43 31.66 20.27
N ALA A 207 10.43 30.41 20.70
CA ALA A 207 9.38 29.48 20.37
C ALA A 207 8.08 30.12 20.83
N THR A 208 7.26 30.55 19.88
CA THR A 208 5.86 30.88 20.20
C THR A 208 5.28 29.62 20.81
N PRO A 209 4.76 29.64 22.04
CA PRO A 209 4.17 28.43 22.62
C PRO A 209 3.15 27.91 21.62
N LEU A 210 3.21 26.61 21.29
CA LEU A 210 2.15 25.93 20.56
C LEU A 210 0.88 26.11 21.39
N LEU A 211 0.09 27.11 21.06
CA LEU A 211 -1.29 27.20 21.53
C LEU A 211 -1.97 25.92 21.07
N ASP A 212 -2.58 25.25 22.03
CA ASP A 212 -3.37 24.04 21.89
C ASP A 212 -4.15 24.07 20.56
N SER A 213 -3.73 23.24 19.59
CA SER A 213 -4.16 23.32 18.18
C SER A 213 -5.58 22.82 17.93
N HIS A 214 -6.39 22.68 18.97
CA HIS A 214 -7.74 22.11 18.85
C HIS A 214 -8.86 23.09 18.54
N LEU A 215 -8.63 24.39 18.46
CA LEU A 215 -9.77 25.32 18.41
C LEU A 215 -9.76 26.45 17.36
N PHE A 216 -8.68 26.75 16.60
CA PHE A 216 -8.75 27.82 15.60
C PHE A 216 -7.86 27.59 14.38
N PRO A 217 -8.33 27.91 13.15
CA PRO A 217 -7.45 27.94 12.00
C PRO A 217 -6.43 29.09 12.16
N VAL A 218 -5.14 28.76 12.19
CA VAL A 218 -4.09 29.77 12.19
C VAL A 218 -4.07 30.41 10.80
N VAL A 219 -4.59 31.63 10.72
CA VAL A 219 -4.38 32.49 9.56
C VAL A 219 -2.94 33.00 9.62
N VAL A 220 -2.03 32.33 8.89
CA VAL A 220 -0.65 32.79 8.75
C VAL A 220 -0.66 34.05 7.90
N GLN A 221 -0.33 35.19 8.49
CA GLN A 221 -0.16 36.43 7.71
C GLN A 221 1.04 36.30 6.75
N PRO A 222 0.87 36.58 5.47
CA PRO A 222 1.91 36.33 4.45
C PRO A 222 3.19 37.17 4.60
N SER A 223 3.21 38.17 5.44
CA SER A 223 4.34 39.11 5.59
C SER A 223 5.56 38.54 6.33
N SER A 224 5.43 37.46 7.11
CA SER A 224 6.56 36.86 7.84
C SER A 224 7.28 35.77 7.04
N ILE A 225 6.62 35.17 6.04
CA ILE A 225 7.19 34.10 5.22
C ILE A 225 8.14 34.67 4.14
N ALA A 226 7.86 35.86 3.64
CA ALA A 226 8.65 36.46 2.55
C ALA A 226 10.11 36.81 2.94
N ARG A 227 10.40 37.04 4.23
CA ARG A 227 11.76 37.40 4.67
C ARG A 227 12.69 36.22 4.90
N VAL A 228 12.16 35.02 5.09
CA VAL A 228 12.99 33.81 5.32
C VAL A 228 13.52 33.24 4.00
N PHE A 229 12.85 33.51 2.87
CA PHE A 229 13.24 32.98 1.56
C PHE A 229 14.24 33.84 0.79
N ALA A 230 14.57 35.03 1.26
CA ALA A 230 15.45 35.96 0.53
C ALA A 230 16.95 35.62 0.57
N ALA A 231 17.38 34.66 1.40
CA ALA A 231 18.79 34.35 1.64
C ALA A 231 19.33 33.06 0.97
N SER A 232 18.50 32.24 0.34
CA SER A 232 18.97 31.09 -0.42
C SER A 232 18.73 31.33 -1.91
N ARG A 233 19.75 31.14 -2.75
CA ARG A 233 19.57 31.01 -4.20
C ARG A 233 18.70 29.79 -4.44
N THR A 234 17.40 29.95 -4.31
CA THR A 234 16.43 28.95 -4.69
C THR A 234 16.41 28.90 -6.21
N SER A 235 16.65 27.76 -6.80
CA SER A 235 16.18 27.48 -8.16
C SER A 235 14.73 27.93 -8.26
N ALA A 236 14.35 28.56 -9.39
CA ALA A 236 12.99 29.01 -9.61
C ALA A 236 12.00 27.95 -9.12
N PRO A 237 10.96 28.33 -8.35
CA PRO A 237 9.99 27.38 -7.85
C PRO A 237 9.39 26.66 -9.04
N MET A 238 9.59 25.36 -9.10
CA MET A 238 8.93 24.50 -10.07
C MET A 238 7.56 24.15 -9.52
N GLY A 239 6.56 24.09 -10.42
CA GLY A 239 5.20 23.77 -10.05
C GLY A 239 5.17 22.53 -9.14
N TYR A 240 4.58 22.69 -7.97
CA TYR A 240 4.36 21.59 -7.02
C TYR A 240 3.35 20.62 -7.62
N GLY A 241 3.71 19.35 -7.66
CA GLY A 241 2.76 18.29 -7.96
C GLY A 241 2.92 17.63 -9.32
N LEU A 242 1.85 17.58 -10.06
CA LEU A 242 1.71 16.79 -11.29
C LEU A 242 2.57 17.33 -12.44
N GLY A 243 3.35 16.47 -13.06
CA GLY A 243 4.17 16.86 -14.20
C GLY A 243 4.65 15.66 -15.02
N PRO A 244 5.21 15.88 -16.23
CA PRO A 244 5.63 14.80 -17.10
C PRO A 244 6.64 13.83 -16.47
N ARG A 245 7.48 14.32 -15.55
CA ARG A 245 8.52 13.51 -14.88
C ARG A 245 7.97 12.60 -13.77
N THR A 246 6.76 12.87 -13.25
CA THR A 246 6.07 12.04 -12.26
C THR A 246 5.07 11.10 -12.91
N THR A 247 4.91 11.16 -14.23
CA THR A 247 4.00 10.28 -14.99
C THR A 247 4.67 8.95 -15.26
N ARG A 248 3.99 7.88 -14.92
CA ARG A 248 4.40 6.50 -15.18
C ARG A 248 3.37 5.79 -16.04
N TRP A 249 3.84 4.98 -16.97
CA TRP A 249 3.03 4.20 -17.89
C TRP A 249 2.99 2.74 -17.44
N PHE A 250 1.81 2.15 -17.47
CA PHE A 250 1.59 0.75 -17.09
C PHE A 250 0.79 0.05 -18.17
N PRO A 251 1.47 -0.69 -19.07
CA PRO A 251 0.78 -1.62 -19.95
C PRO A 251 0.32 -2.85 -19.17
N ALA A 252 -0.88 -3.34 -19.47
CA ALA A 252 -1.40 -4.59 -18.97
C ALA A 252 -2.12 -5.33 -20.09
N ALA A 253 -2.22 -6.64 -19.96
CA ALA A 253 -3.00 -7.47 -20.86
C ALA A 253 -3.66 -8.60 -20.08
N ALA A 254 -4.87 -8.98 -20.48
CA ALA A 254 -5.57 -10.14 -19.97
C ALA A 254 -6.01 -11.02 -21.14
N LEU A 255 -5.86 -12.33 -20.95
CA LEU A 255 -6.30 -13.36 -21.88
C LEU A 255 -7.26 -14.27 -21.14
N GLY A 256 -8.45 -14.34 -21.61
CA GLY A 256 -9.49 -15.23 -21.09
C GLY A 256 -9.99 -16.18 -22.17
N THR A 257 -10.93 -16.98 -21.79
CA THR A 257 -11.51 -18.02 -22.65
C THR A 257 -12.43 -17.47 -23.71
N THR A 258 -13.03 -16.33 -23.44
CA THR A 258 -14.06 -15.70 -24.27
C THR A 258 -13.69 -14.27 -24.65
N GLY A 259 -12.58 -13.73 -24.12
CA GLY A 259 -12.12 -12.39 -24.42
C GLY A 259 -10.62 -12.18 -24.26
N ARG A 260 -10.14 -11.10 -24.86
CA ARG A 260 -8.76 -10.60 -24.75
C ARG A 260 -8.83 -9.11 -24.47
N GLU A 261 -7.92 -8.63 -23.66
CA GLU A 261 -7.84 -7.22 -23.29
C GLU A 261 -6.39 -6.75 -23.31
N ALA A 262 -6.19 -5.57 -23.84
CA ALA A 262 -4.94 -4.82 -23.70
C ALA A 262 -5.27 -3.46 -23.08
N THR A 263 -4.60 -3.12 -21.99
CA THR A 263 -4.82 -1.90 -21.24
C THR A 263 -3.54 -1.09 -21.17
N LEU A 264 -3.67 0.22 -21.28
CA LEU A 264 -2.60 1.16 -20.99
C LEU A 264 -3.09 2.14 -19.93
N ALA A 265 -2.38 2.19 -18.81
CA ALA A 265 -2.67 3.12 -17.72
C ALA A 265 -1.55 4.15 -17.59
N LEU A 266 -1.93 5.36 -17.23
CA LEU A 266 -1.09 6.50 -16.88
C LEU A 266 -1.35 6.86 -15.44
N ILE A 267 -0.33 6.81 -14.61
CA ILE A 267 -0.42 7.24 -13.21
C ILE A 267 0.48 8.47 -13.04
N ASN A 268 -0.08 9.48 -12.41
CA ASN A 268 0.64 10.66 -12.02
C ASN A 268 0.25 11.03 -10.59
N SER A 269 1.22 11.20 -9.72
CA SER A 269 0.99 11.61 -8.34
C SER A 269 1.98 12.69 -7.92
N ASP A 270 1.55 13.55 -7.01
CA ASP A 270 2.47 14.49 -6.39
C ASP A 270 3.42 13.77 -5.42
N VAL A 271 4.55 14.41 -5.11
CA VAL A 271 5.62 13.82 -4.27
C VAL A 271 5.15 13.47 -2.86
N VAL A 272 4.18 14.19 -2.32
CA VAL A 272 3.62 13.93 -0.98
C VAL A 272 2.33 13.11 -1.03
N GLY A 273 1.89 12.66 -2.20
CA GLY A 273 0.74 11.77 -2.37
C GLY A 273 -0.62 12.40 -2.06
N ARG A 274 -0.73 13.74 -2.02
CA ARG A 274 -2.01 14.42 -1.78
C ARG A 274 -2.95 14.35 -2.96
N LEU A 275 -2.40 14.38 -4.17
CA LEU A 275 -3.17 14.26 -5.40
C LEU A 275 -2.59 13.13 -6.25
N SER A 276 -3.44 12.20 -6.63
CA SER A 276 -3.11 11.13 -7.58
C SER A 276 -4.08 11.17 -8.73
N LEU A 277 -3.57 11.05 -9.95
CA LEU A 277 -4.37 10.94 -11.17
C LEU A 277 -4.06 9.58 -11.80
N LEU A 278 -5.11 8.89 -12.21
CA LEU A 278 -5.04 7.68 -13.02
C LEU A 278 -5.87 7.92 -14.29
N ALA A 279 -5.26 7.75 -15.44
CA ALA A 279 -5.97 7.67 -16.70
C ALA A 279 -5.69 6.31 -17.33
N GLN A 280 -6.69 5.65 -17.84
CA GLN A 280 -6.51 4.33 -18.44
C GLN A 280 -7.43 4.14 -19.63
N GLY A 281 -6.95 3.33 -20.59
CA GLY A 281 -7.71 2.93 -21.75
C GLY A 281 -7.51 1.46 -22.03
N ALA A 282 -8.55 0.78 -22.48
CA ALA A 282 -8.54 -0.62 -22.83
C ALA A 282 -9.09 -0.89 -24.23
N LEU A 283 -8.49 -1.87 -24.88
CA LEU A 283 -8.93 -2.47 -26.13
C LEU A 283 -9.29 -3.91 -25.84
N GLY A 284 -10.58 -4.20 -25.77
CA GLY A 284 -11.09 -5.54 -25.51
C GLY A 284 -11.76 -6.15 -26.73
N SER A 285 -11.80 -7.48 -26.75
CA SER A 285 -12.58 -8.27 -27.71
C SER A 285 -13.27 -9.43 -26.99
N GLY A 286 -14.39 -9.89 -27.55
CA GLY A 286 -15.25 -10.88 -26.90
C GLY A 286 -15.96 -10.26 -25.69
N ASP A 287 -15.95 -10.95 -24.56
CA ASP A 287 -16.52 -10.48 -23.30
C ASP A 287 -15.60 -9.54 -22.49
N ALA A 288 -14.40 -9.28 -23.01
CA ALA A 288 -13.52 -8.26 -22.48
C ALA A 288 -13.99 -6.87 -22.94
N TRP A 289 -13.91 -5.89 -22.03
CA TRP A 289 -14.39 -4.56 -22.30
C TRP A 289 -13.37 -3.69 -23.04
N ARG A 290 -13.88 -2.62 -23.62
CA ARG A 290 -13.12 -1.55 -24.29
C ARG A 290 -13.63 -0.20 -23.84
N GLY A 291 -12.75 0.79 -23.73
CA GLY A 291 -13.11 2.12 -23.28
C GLY A 291 -11.99 2.80 -22.51
N GLY A 292 -12.36 3.64 -21.57
CA GLY A 292 -11.38 4.36 -20.76
C GLY A 292 -11.98 4.99 -19.52
N SER A 293 -11.12 5.32 -18.58
CA SER A 293 -11.48 6.10 -17.40
C SER A 293 -10.38 7.08 -17.01
N ILE A 294 -10.79 8.12 -16.32
CA ILE A 294 -9.93 9.08 -15.64
C ILE A 294 -10.40 9.15 -14.20
N GLU A 295 -9.46 9.05 -13.28
CA GLU A 295 -9.71 9.09 -11.84
C GLU A 295 -8.74 10.06 -11.17
N GLY A 296 -9.24 10.85 -10.24
CA GLY A 296 -8.48 11.72 -9.36
C GLY A 296 -8.79 11.40 -7.91
N VAL A 297 -7.75 11.21 -7.10
CA VAL A 297 -7.87 11.01 -5.64
C VAL A 297 -7.15 12.13 -4.93
N TRP A 298 -7.88 12.88 -4.12
CA TRP A 298 -7.34 13.97 -3.31
C TRP A 298 -7.35 13.61 -1.82
N ARG A 299 -6.14 13.53 -1.24
CA ARG A 299 -5.85 13.17 0.16
C ARG A 299 -5.42 14.38 1.00
N GLY A 300 -5.61 15.58 0.49
CA GLY A 300 -5.28 16.82 1.22
C GLY A 300 -6.25 17.15 2.36
N LEU A 301 -7.38 16.45 2.41
CA LEU A 301 -8.39 16.52 3.47
C LEU A 301 -8.52 15.15 4.17
N ARG A 302 -9.14 15.16 5.32
CA ARG A 302 -9.71 13.96 5.94
C ARG A 302 -11.22 14.21 6.08
N PRO A 303 -12.08 13.52 5.32
CA PRO A 303 -11.85 12.32 4.48
C PRO A 303 -11.17 12.59 3.13
N GLU A 304 -10.66 11.54 2.47
CA GLU A 304 -10.17 11.56 1.09
C GLU A 304 -11.34 11.73 0.12
N VAL A 305 -11.10 12.39 -1.01
CA VAL A 305 -12.10 12.61 -2.06
C VAL A 305 -11.63 11.95 -3.34
N GLN A 306 -12.49 11.14 -3.94
CA GLN A 306 -12.26 10.51 -5.24
C GLN A 306 -13.28 11.01 -6.26
N LEU A 307 -12.81 11.32 -7.45
CA LEU A 307 -13.64 11.66 -8.61
C LEU A 307 -13.18 10.85 -9.81
N SER A 308 -14.10 10.25 -10.52
CA SER A 308 -13.78 9.56 -11.77
C SER A 308 -14.85 9.77 -12.85
N GLY A 309 -14.40 9.65 -14.10
CA GLY A 309 -15.27 9.59 -15.26
C GLY A 309 -14.87 8.39 -16.11
N PHE A 310 -15.82 7.71 -16.72
CA PHE A 310 -15.57 6.50 -17.49
C PHE A 310 -16.52 6.31 -18.66
N ILE A 311 -16.02 5.59 -19.68
CA ILE A 311 -16.77 5.07 -20.82
C ILE A 311 -16.34 3.62 -20.96
N GLU A 312 -17.30 2.71 -20.89
CA GLU A 312 -17.05 1.27 -20.97
C GLU A 312 -18.02 0.63 -21.97
N ARG A 313 -17.48 -0.22 -22.83
CA ARG A 313 -18.26 -1.06 -23.73
C ARG A 313 -17.81 -2.51 -23.60
N SER A 314 -18.75 -3.40 -23.40
CA SER A 314 -18.50 -4.84 -23.33
C SER A 314 -19.48 -5.62 -24.19
N ASP A 315 -19.00 -6.67 -24.83
CA ASP A 315 -19.83 -7.61 -25.56
C ASP A 315 -19.97 -8.86 -24.67
N SER A 316 -21.18 -9.17 -24.24
CA SER A 316 -21.48 -10.35 -23.43
C SER A 316 -22.51 -11.23 -24.16
N ARG A 317 -22.58 -12.50 -23.78
CA ARG A 317 -23.64 -13.39 -24.23
C ARG A 317 -24.52 -13.68 -23.04
N ALA A 318 -25.73 -13.17 -23.05
CA ALA A 318 -26.74 -13.60 -22.10
C ALA A 318 -27.20 -15.01 -22.46
N LEU A 319 -26.98 -15.96 -21.55
CA LEU A 319 -27.49 -17.32 -21.74
C LEU A 319 -28.97 -17.33 -21.32
N GLN A 320 -29.86 -17.11 -22.27
CA GLN A 320 -31.23 -17.58 -22.16
C GLN A 320 -31.28 -18.99 -22.76
N PHE A 321 -31.50 -20.00 -21.93
CA PHE A 321 -31.64 -21.37 -22.41
C PHE A 321 -32.80 -21.46 -23.41
N PRO A 322 -32.63 -22.10 -24.60
CA PRO A 322 -31.47 -22.83 -25.09
C PRO A 322 -30.48 -22.04 -25.98
N THR A 323 -30.70 -20.74 -26.21
CA THR A 323 -29.89 -19.93 -27.14
C THR A 323 -29.21 -18.79 -26.41
N ALA A 324 -27.87 -18.66 -26.64
CA ALA A 324 -27.10 -17.52 -26.14
C ALA A 324 -27.39 -16.28 -27.02
N ILE A 325 -27.97 -15.24 -26.46
CA ILE A 325 -28.22 -13.97 -27.15
C ILE A 325 -27.01 -13.05 -26.92
N PRO A 326 -26.38 -12.54 -27.98
CA PRO A 326 -25.31 -11.55 -27.83
C PRO A 326 -25.91 -10.22 -27.34
N VAL A 327 -25.28 -9.66 -26.31
CA VAL A 327 -25.65 -8.36 -25.74
C VAL A 327 -24.39 -7.48 -25.71
N THR A 328 -24.46 -6.34 -26.37
CA THR A 328 -23.45 -5.29 -26.22
C THR A 328 -23.97 -4.25 -25.25
N SER A 329 -23.19 -3.97 -24.20
CA SER A 329 -23.52 -2.95 -23.21
C SER A 329 -22.53 -1.79 -23.33
N ASP A 330 -23.05 -0.57 -23.48
CA ASP A 330 -22.30 0.68 -23.41
C ASP A 330 -22.69 1.41 -22.13
N ILE A 331 -21.74 1.69 -21.25
CA ILE A 331 -21.95 2.44 -20.00
C ILE A 331 -21.01 3.64 -20.02
N ARG A 332 -21.55 4.80 -19.70
CA ARG A 332 -20.76 6.01 -19.49
C ARG A 332 -21.27 6.72 -18.25
N GLY A 333 -20.36 7.28 -17.47
CA GLY A 333 -20.77 7.91 -16.23
C GLY A 333 -19.61 8.59 -15.51
N GLY A 334 -19.93 9.02 -14.31
CA GLY A 334 -18.98 9.57 -13.36
C GLY A 334 -19.22 8.95 -11.99
N TYR A 335 -18.20 9.00 -11.17
CA TYR A 335 -18.25 8.54 -9.78
C TYR A 335 -17.59 9.57 -8.89
N ALA A 336 -18.21 9.88 -7.78
CA ALA A 336 -17.65 10.71 -6.73
C ALA A 336 -17.80 9.99 -5.40
N SER A 337 -16.74 9.92 -4.61
CA SER A 337 -16.80 9.37 -3.26
C SER A 337 -15.97 10.17 -2.26
N ILE A 338 -16.34 9.97 -1.00
CA ILE A 338 -15.55 10.34 0.16
C ILE A 338 -15.17 9.08 0.92
N ASP A 339 -13.90 8.99 1.31
CA ASP A 339 -13.34 7.84 1.98
C ASP A 339 -12.72 8.27 3.32
N TYR A 340 -13.12 7.61 4.39
CA TYR A 340 -12.57 7.81 5.72
C TYR A 340 -11.97 6.50 6.23
N SER A 341 -10.73 6.53 6.67
CA SER A 341 -10.06 5.36 7.28
C SER A 341 -9.54 5.70 8.66
N HIS A 342 -9.70 4.74 9.58
CA HIS A 342 -9.20 4.83 10.95
C HIS A 342 -8.60 3.49 11.37
N SER A 343 -7.42 3.54 11.97
CA SER A 343 -6.75 2.36 12.50
C SER A 343 -6.80 2.38 14.03
N PHE A 344 -7.17 1.26 14.63
CA PHE A 344 -7.25 1.07 16.07
C PHE A 344 -6.78 -0.34 16.41
N ASP A 345 -5.81 -0.43 17.30
CA ASP A 345 -5.15 -1.70 17.61
C ASP A 345 -4.68 -2.42 16.33
N ARG A 346 -5.05 -3.66 16.13
CA ARG A 346 -4.74 -4.45 14.92
C ARG A 346 -5.72 -4.24 13.76
N TRP A 347 -6.75 -3.45 13.95
CA TRP A 347 -7.83 -3.27 12.99
C TRP A 347 -7.71 -1.96 12.23
N THR A 348 -8.13 -1.98 10.99
CA THR A 348 -8.34 -0.78 10.18
C THR A 348 -9.78 -0.81 9.66
N ALA A 349 -10.54 0.23 10.00
CA ALA A 349 -11.86 0.47 9.46
C ALA A 349 -11.78 1.50 8.33
N ARG A 350 -12.46 1.25 7.22
CA ARG A 350 -12.65 2.18 6.12
C ARG A 350 -14.14 2.32 5.83
N LEU A 351 -14.59 3.54 5.70
CA LEU A 351 -15.95 3.90 5.30
C LEU A 351 -15.87 4.71 4.02
N THR A 352 -16.64 4.31 3.02
CA THR A 352 -16.74 5.00 1.73
C THR A 352 -18.22 5.35 1.52
N ALA A 353 -18.50 6.57 1.09
CA ALA A 353 -19.80 6.97 0.61
C ALA A 353 -19.63 7.68 -0.73
N GLY A 354 -20.47 7.35 -1.70
CA GLY A 354 -20.32 7.87 -3.05
C GLY A 354 -21.60 7.90 -3.85
N ALA A 355 -21.52 8.50 -5.02
CA ALA A 355 -22.60 8.55 -5.99
C ALA A 355 -22.05 8.38 -7.41
N SER A 356 -22.82 7.71 -8.26
CA SER A 356 -22.48 7.45 -9.66
C SER A 356 -23.69 7.73 -10.57
N PRO A 357 -23.74 8.87 -11.24
CA PRO A 357 -24.63 9.09 -12.35
C PRO A 357 -24.09 8.37 -13.59
N GLU A 358 -24.92 7.56 -14.21
CA GLU A 358 -24.54 6.72 -15.34
C GLU A 358 -25.61 6.71 -16.43
N TRP A 359 -25.17 6.42 -17.65
CA TRP A 359 -26.03 6.20 -18.81
C TRP A 359 -25.68 4.84 -19.41
N LEU A 360 -26.66 3.94 -19.43
CA LEU A 360 -26.54 2.58 -19.94
C LEU A 360 -27.34 2.44 -21.24
N THR A 361 -26.70 1.89 -22.27
CA THR A 361 -27.38 1.43 -23.51
C THR A 361 -27.03 -0.02 -23.74
N GLN A 362 -28.02 -0.82 -24.12
CA GLN A 362 -27.81 -2.22 -24.48
C GLN A 362 -28.24 -2.44 -25.92
N GLN A 363 -27.45 -3.20 -26.65
CA GLN A 363 -27.78 -3.65 -28.00
C GLN A 363 -27.92 -5.18 -27.97
N VAL A 364 -29.10 -5.66 -28.33
CA VAL A 364 -29.42 -7.07 -28.52
C VAL A 364 -29.62 -7.35 -30.01
N ASP A 365 -29.63 -8.61 -30.44
CA ASP A 365 -29.83 -8.97 -31.86
C ASP A 365 -31.08 -8.37 -32.51
N THR A 366 -32.08 -8.03 -31.72
CA THR A 366 -33.35 -7.41 -32.20
C THR A 366 -33.23 -5.89 -32.39
N GLY A 367 -32.09 -5.30 -32.09
CA GLY A 367 -31.82 -3.87 -32.24
C GLY A 367 -31.38 -3.20 -30.91
N PRO A 368 -31.06 -1.90 -30.96
CA PRO A 368 -30.70 -1.14 -29.78
C PRO A 368 -31.88 -0.94 -28.84
N THR A 369 -31.70 -1.16 -27.55
CA THR A 369 -32.65 -0.76 -26.52
C THR A 369 -32.55 0.74 -26.26
N PRO A 370 -33.66 1.40 -25.83
CA PRO A 370 -33.58 2.77 -25.34
C PRO A 370 -32.52 2.92 -24.25
N GLY A 371 -31.77 4.02 -24.29
CA GLY A 371 -30.82 4.32 -23.24
C GLY A 371 -31.52 4.60 -21.90
N VAL A 372 -30.94 4.11 -20.82
CA VAL A 372 -31.46 4.23 -19.46
C VAL A 372 -30.51 5.09 -18.63
N GLY A 373 -31.02 6.19 -18.07
CA GLY A 373 -30.35 6.95 -17.04
C GLY A 373 -30.35 6.18 -15.72
N ARG A 374 -29.19 6.05 -15.09
CA ARG A 374 -29.00 5.33 -13.84
C ARG A 374 -28.29 6.21 -12.83
N TYR A 375 -28.83 6.33 -11.63
CA TYR A 375 -28.24 7.09 -10.52
C TYR A 375 -28.04 6.13 -9.36
N LEU A 376 -26.80 6.00 -8.91
CA LEU A 376 -26.43 5.10 -7.82
C LEU A 376 -25.91 5.91 -6.64
N GLY A 377 -26.43 5.63 -5.45
CA GLY A 377 -25.83 6.00 -4.17
C GLY A 377 -25.13 4.76 -3.59
N LEU A 378 -23.89 4.90 -3.17
CA LEU A 378 -23.04 3.81 -2.74
C LEU A 378 -22.55 4.05 -1.31
N ALA A 379 -22.56 3.02 -0.49
CA ALA A 379 -21.95 3.02 0.83
C ALA A 379 -21.18 1.72 1.03
N GLU A 380 -19.92 1.81 1.49
CA GLU A 380 -19.11 0.66 1.84
C GLU A 380 -18.52 0.82 3.23
N ALA A 381 -18.60 -0.23 4.03
CA ALA A 381 -17.88 -0.36 5.28
C ALA A 381 -16.93 -1.56 5.18
N ARG A 382 -15.65 -1.33 5.40
CA ARG A 382 -14.61 -2.35 5.39
C ARG A 382 -13.87 -2.39 6.71
N LEU A 383 -13.77 -3.57 7.29
CA LEU A 383 -12.99 -3.84 8.48
C LEU A 383 -11.92 -4.87 8.13
N GLN A 384 -10.67 -4.54 8.42
CA GLN A 384 -9.55 -5.42 8.14
C GLN A 384 -8.67 -5.56 9.38
N SER A 385 -8.16 -6.76 9.64
CA SER A 385 -7.11 -7.00 10.62
C SER A 385 -5.94 -7.70 9.97
N ARG A 386 -4.75 -7.48 10.52
CA ARG A 386 -3.56 -8.21 10.14
C ARG A 386 -2.70 -8.47 11.36
N GLN A 387 -2.43 -9.73 11.63
CA GLN A 387 -1.51 -10.18 12.66
C GLN A 387 -0.42 -11.01 12.00
N ILE A 388 0.83 -10.65 12.24
CA ILE A 388 2.00 -11.37 11.71
C ILE A 388 2.84 -11.80 12.90
N GLY A 389 3.01 -13.11 13.06
CA GLY A 389 3.92 -13.72 14.03
C GLY A 389 4.92 -14.65 13.34
N ASP A 390 5.80 -15.24 14.10
CA ASP A 390 6.86 -16.14 13.60
C ASP A 390 6.32 -17.43 13.00
N ILE A 391 5.34 -18.01 13.67
CA ILE A 391 4.75 -19.31 13.32
C ILE A 391 3.39 -19.11 12.69
N PHE A 392 2.65 -18.06 13.08
CA PHE A 392 1.26 -17.85 12.72
C PHE A 392 1.07 -16.47 12.12
N SER A 393 0.37 -16.39 10.98
CA SER A 393 -0.14 -15.15 10.43
C SER A 393 -1.64 -15.26 10.20
N LEU A 394 -2.38 -14.22 10.57
CA LEU A 394 -3.82 -14.12 10.38
C LEU A 394 -4.12 -12.78 9.73
N ALA A 395 -4.87 -12.82 8.63
CA ALA A 395 -5.47 -11.61 8.07
C ALA A 395 -6.96 -11.87 7.86
N GLU A 396 -7.76 -10.93 8.32
CA GLU A 396 -9.22 -11.00 8.26
C GLU A 396 -9.75 -9.76 7.58
N SER A 397 -10.77 -9.91 6.74
CA SER A 397 -11.49 -8.77 6.18
C SER A 397 -12.98 -9.05 6.13
N LEU A 398 -13.74 -8.06 6.54
CA LEU A 398 -15.19 -8.00 6.38
C LEU A 398 -15.50 -6.74 5.58
N THR A 399 -16.25 -6.88 4.48
CA THR A 399 -16.73 -5.76 3.69
C THR A 399 -18.24 -5.86 3.56
N ALA A 400 -18.93 -4.79 3.88
CA ALA A 400 -20.34 -4.62 3.61
C ALA A 400 -20.52 -3.46 2.63
N HIS A 401 -21.18 -3.70 1.51
CA HIS A 401 -21.42 -2.72 0.47
C HIS A 401 -22.93 -2.63 0.21
N GLY A 402 -23.46 -1.41 0.25
CA GLY A 402 -24.84 -1.11 -0.06
C GLY A 402 -24.91 -0.16 -1.26
N THR A 403 -25.89 -0.39 -2.13
CA THR A 403 -26.21 0.49 -3.26
C THR A 403 -27.70 0.78 -3.24
N ILE A 404 -28.05 2.04 -3.35
CA ILE A 404 -29.41 2.47 -3.66
C ILE A 404 -29.38 3.02 -5.07
N GLY A 405 -30.16 2.44 -5.96
CA GLY A 405 -30.19 2.81 -7.36
C GLY A 405 -31.56 3.32 -7.80
N ARG A 406 -31.52 4.24 -8.75
CA ARG A 406 -32.72 4.71 -9.47
C ARG A 406 -32.42 4.70 -10.96
N THR A 407 -33.28 4.06 -11.70
CA THR A 407 -33.41 4.20 -13.17
C THR A 407 -34.55 5.15 -13.50
N ASP A 408 -34.77 5.41 -14.78
CA ASP A 408 -35.88 6.28 -15.22
C ASP A 408 -37.27 5.83 -14.69
N ASN A 409 -37.48 4.52 -14.48
CA ASN A 409 -38.78 3.94 -14.13
C ASN A 409 -38.79 3.21 -12.77
N GLU A 410 -37.65 2.84 -12.20
CA GLU A 410 -37.59 1.93 -11.06
C GLU A 410 -36.53 2.35 -10.05
N THR A 411 -36.80 2.03 -8.79
CA THR A 411 -35.80 2.15 -7.70
C THR A 411 -35.50 0.77 -7.18
N PHE A 412 -34.24 0.55 -6.84
CA PHE A 412 -33.74 -0.73 -6.29
C PHE A 412 -32.71 -0.50 -5.21
N ASP A 413 -32.54 -1.51 -4.38
CA ASP A 413 -31.42 -1.61 -3.43
C ASP A 413 -30.65 -2.88 -3.69
N ARG A 414 -29.33 -2.82 -3.42
CA ARG A 414 -28.42 -3.96 -3.53
C ARG A 414 -27.48 -3.97 -2.34
N GLU A 415 -27.33 -5.12 -1.75
CA GLU A 415 -26.45 -5.36 -0.61
C GLU A 415 -25.48 -6.48 -0.93
N ILE A 416 -24.20 -6.30 -0.55
CA ILE A 416 -23.17 -7.31 -0.69
C ILE A 416 -22.37 -7.37 0.61
N VAL A 417 -22.20 -8.56 1.13
CA VAL A 417 -21.31 -8.82 2.27
C VAL A 417 -20.26 -9.82 1.84
N SER A 418 -19.01 -9.49 2.08
CA SER A 418 -17.89 -10.39 1.82
C SER A 418 -17.03 -10.56 3.06
N VAL A 419 -16.59 -11.79 3.29
CA VAL A 419 -15.65 -12.17 4.34
C VAL A 419 -14.47 -12.87 3.69
N ALA A 420 -13.25 -12.49 4.08
CA ALA A 420 -12.06 -13.23 3.70
C ALA A 420 -11.15 -13.44 4.91
N ILE A 421 -10.60 -14.63 5.02
CA ILE A 421 -9.71 -15.06 6.10
C ILE A 421 -8.49 -15.71 5.46
N HIS A 422 -7.32 -15.21 5.82
CA HIS A 422 -6.04 -15.79 5.47
C HIS A 422 -5.38 -16.34 6.74
N VAL A 423 -5.04 -17.62 6.74
CA VAL A 423 -4.33 -18.29 7.84
C VAL A 423 -3.02 -18.83 7.31
N GLY A 424 -1.91 -18.32 7.81
CA GLY A 424 -0.57 -18.84 7.54
C GLY A 424 0.00 -19.51 8.78
N LEU A 425 0.34 -20.79 8.66
CA LEU A 425 1.05 -21.55 9.68
C LEU A 425 2.41 -21.98 9.14
N ARG A 426 3.50 -21.58 9.75
CA ARG A 426 4.85 -21.98 9.34
C ARG A 426 5.27 -23.24 10.10
N PRO A 427 5.80 -24.26 9.42
CA PRO A 427 6.11 -24.40 7.99
C PRO A 427 4.92 -24.91 7.14
N VAL A 428 3.71 -24.86 7.64
CA VAL A 428 2.50 -25.39 6.98
C VAL A 428 2.03 -24.45 5.88
N ILE A 429 1.34 -25.00 4.89
CA ILE A 429 0.79 -24.31 3.73
C ILE A 429 -0.27 -23.28 4.16
N PRO A 430 -0.21 -22.01 3.70
CA PRO A 430 -1.22 -21.01 4.02
C PRO A 430 -2.57 -21.38 3.41
N LEU A 431 -3.65 -21.01 4.09
CA LEU A 431 -5.04 -21.21 3.64
C LEU A 431 -5.74 -19.87 3.50
N ASP A 432 -6.32 -19.63 2.34
CA ASP A 432 -7.17 -18.49 2.02
C ASP A 432 -8.60 -18.96 1.82
N VAL A 433 -9.53 -18.43 2.60
CA VAL A 433 -10.97 -18.72 2.47
C VAL A 433 -11.72 -17.42 2.33
N SER A 434 -12.64 -17.36 1.37
CA SER A 434 -13.54 -16.22 1.23
C SER A 434 -14.97 -16.65 0.92
N ALA A 435 -15.91 -15.84 1.36
CA ALA A 435 -17.32 -15.99 1.08
C ALA A 435 -17.92 -14.64 0.69
N ILE A 436 -18.84 -14.66 -0.27
CA ILE A 436 -19.58 -13.49 -0.74
C ILE A 436 -21.07 -13.86 -0.75
N PHE A 437 -21.87 -13.02 -0.15
CA PHE A 437 -23.32 -13.04 -0.25
C PHE A 437 -23.79 -11.69 -0.79
N GLY A 438 -24.72 -11.71 -1.76
CA GLY A 438 -25.33 -10.52 -2.29
C GLY A 438 -26.82 -10.70 -2.50
N ARG A 439 -27.55 -9.60 -2.36
CA ARG A 439 -28.99 -9.51 -2.63
C ARG A 439 -29.28 -8.20 -3.36
N VAL A 440 -30.17 -8.23 -4.33
CA VAL A 440 -30.79 -7.08 -4.97
C VAL A 440 -32.30 -7.21 -4.83
N SER A 441 -33.02 -6.08 -4.72
CA SER A 441 -34.47 -6.07 -4.59
C SER A 441 -35.14 -6.67 -5.84
N GLU A 442 -36.31 -7.30 -5.65
CA GLU A 442 -37.09 -7.95 -6.71
C GLU A 442 -37.48 -7.01 -7.84
N ASN A 443 -37.63 -5.72 -7.55
CA ASN A 443 -37.95 -4.68 -8.54
C ASN A 443 -36.75 -4.20 -9.34
N ALA A 444 -35.56 -4.75 -9.09
CA ALA A 444 -34.36 -4.32 -9.79
C ALA A 444 -34.41 -4.73 -11.27
N PRO A 445 -34.04 -3.84 -12.19
CA PRO A 445 -33.88 -4.19 -13.58
C PRO A 445 -32.97 -5.40 -13.78
N PHE A 446 -33.22 -6.20 -14.80
CA PHE A 446 -32.44 -7.41 -15.10
C PHE A 446 -30.94 -7.17 -15.15
N PHE A 447 -30.49 -6.03 -15.66
CA PHE A 447 -29.08 -5.68 -15.75
C PHE A 447 -28.45 -5.32 -14.39
N GLU A 448 -29.25 -5.19 -13.31
CA GLU A 448 -28.77 -4.99 -11.95
C GLU A 448 -28.62 -6.30 -11.16
N GLN A 449 -29.07 -7.42 -11.72
CA GLN A 449 -28.93 -8.72 -11.09
C GLN A 449 -27.47 -9.18 -11.04
N PHE A 450 -27.17 -10.03 -10.08
CA PHE A 450 -25.85 -10.67 -9.97
C PHE A 450 -25.61 -11.65 -11.10
N SER A 451 -24.35 -11.76 -11.52
CA SER A 451 -23.96 -12.71 -12.56
C SER A 451 -22.70 -13.47 -12.20
N ILE A 452 -22.56 -14.68 -12.73
CA ILE A 452 -21.40 -15.56 -12.55
C ILE A 452 -20.75 -15.79 -13.91
N GLY A 453 -19.42 -15.79 -13.94
CA GLY A 453 -18.59 -16.16 -15.09
C GLY A 453 -17.77 -15.02 -15.68
N GLY A 454 -16.98 -15.35 -16.69
CA GLY A 454 -16.12 -14.43 -17.38
C GLY A 454 -14.78 -14.16 -16.70
N LEU A 455 -13.94 -13.40 -17.38
CA LEU A 455 -12.63 -12.97 -16.89
C LEU A 455 -12.78 -11.64 -16.12
N THR A 456 -11.99 -11.48 -15.06
CA THR A 456 -11.87 -10.19 -14.37
C THR A 456 -11.22 -9.18 -15.30
N SER A 457 -11.95 -8.11 -15.61
CA SER A 457 -11.38 -6.96 -16.31
C SER A 457 -10.40 -6.22 -15.41
N THR A 458 -9.37 -5.64 -15.99
CA THR A 458 -8.44 -4.76 -15.26
C THR A 458 -9.05 -3.38 -14.98
N LEU A 459 -10.13 -3.05 -15.67
CA LEU A 459 -10.88 -1.80 -15.56
C LEU A 459 -12.35 -2.11 -15.35
N THR A 460 -12.91 -1.60 -14.28
CA THR A 460 -14.32 -1.71 -14.00
C THR A 460 -14.83 -0.44 -13.37
N SER A 461 -16.05 -0.07 -13.74
CA SER A 461 -16.80 0.90 -12.95
C SER A 461 -17.00 0.36 -11.53
N PRO A 462 -16.84 1.18 -10.49
CA PRO A 462 -17.13 0.78 -9.12
C PRO A 462 -18.51 0.17 -8.93
N ALA A 463 -19.49 0.60 -9.72
CA ALA A 463 -20.85 0.06 -9.69
C ALA A 463 -20.97 -1.34 -10.30
N LEU A 464 -20.16 -1.67 -11.31
CA LEU A 464 -20.16 -2.98 -11.96
C LEU A 464 -19.33 -4.04 -11.22
N LEU A 465 -18.31 -3.62 -10.48
CA LEU A 465 -17.44 -4.52 -9.71
C LEU A 465 -18.21 -5.41 -8.73
N SER A 466 -19.33 -4.91 -8.24
CA SER A 466 -20.09 -5.59 -7.20
C SER A 466 -21.09 -6.62 -7.72
N GLN A 467 -21.39 -6.65 -9.03
CA GLN A 467 -22.47 -7.48 -9.58
C GLN A 467 -21.99 -8.82 -10.12
N ARG A 468 -20.74 -8.93 -10.54
CA ARG A 468 -20.23 -10.12 -11.21
C ARG A 468 -19.22 -10.87 -10.37
N ILE A 469 -19.45 -12.16 -10.17
CA ILE A 469 -18.44 -13.11 -9.69
C ILE A 469 -17.72 -13.67 -10.90
N THR A 470 -16.53 -13.18 -11.17
CA THR A 470 -15.70 -13.65 -12.29
C THR A 470 -15.09 -14.99 -11.94
N MET A 471 -15.45 -16.05 -12.67
CA MET A 471 -14.92 -17.39 -12.48
C MET A 471 -14.18 -17.84 -13.74
N PRO A 472 -12.86 -18.01 -13.68
CA PRO A 472 -12.11 -18.56 -14.80
C PRO A 472 -12.67 -19.93 -15.23
N ALA A 473 -12.53 -20.28 -16.49
CA ALA A 473 -13.12 -21.45 -17.16
C ALA A 473 -14.61 -21.34 -17.49
N LEU A 474 -15.34 -20.40 -16.95
CA LEU A 474 -16.72 -20.20 -17.34
C LEU A 474 -16.85 -19.04 -18.34
N PRO A 475 -17.76 -19.12 -19.32
CA PRO A 475 -18.12 -17.99 -20.16
C PRO A 475 -18.69 -16.84 -19.31
N ALA A 476 -18.70 -15.64 -19.88
CA ALA A 476 -19.38 -14.51 -19.23
C ALA A 476 -20.86 -14.82 -19.03
N THR A 477 -21.37 -14.56 -17.84
CA THR A 477 -22.80 -14.66 -17.50
C THR A 477 -23.39 -16.06 -17.74
N VAL A 478 -22.81 -17.07 -17.10
CA VAL A 478 -23.36 -18.45 -17.12
C VAL A 478 -24.62 -18.58 -16.27
N ALA A 479 -24.80 -17.70 -15.30
CA ALA A 479 -25.99 -17.60 -14.46
C ALA A 479 -26.19 -16.16 -14.00
N SER A 480 -27.44 -15.78 -13.79
CA SER A 480 -27.83 -14.51 -13.19
C SER A 480 -28.97 -14.71 -12.19
N GLY A 481 -29.13 -13.77 -11.25
CA GLY A 481 -30.19 -13.85 -10.26
C GLY A 481 -30.17 -12.67 -9.29
N GLU A 482 -31.24 -12.56 -8.51
CA GLU A 482 -31.42 -11.51 -7.50
C GLU A 482 -30.53 -11.72 -6.27
N GLN A 483 -30.12 -12.95 -6.04
CA GLN A 483 -29.22 -13.28 -4.93
C GLN A 483 -28.04 -14.10 -5.45
N ILE A 484 -26.90 -13.91 -4.81
CA ILE A 484 -25.66 -14.64 -5.12
C ILE A 484 -25.02 -15.15 -3.84
N LEU A 485 -24.47 -16.36 -3.92
CA LEU A 485 -23.67 -16.95 -2.87
C LEU A 485 -22.41 -17.58 -3.50
N SER A 486 -21.25 -17.21 -2.99
CA SER A 486 -19.97 -17.68 -3.51
C SER A 486 -19.01 -18.04 -2.39
N TYR A 487 -18.24 -19.12 -2.55
CA TYR A 487 -17.19 -19.57 -1.66
C TYR A 487 -15.93 -19.88 -2.46
N ARG A 488 -14.78 -19.43 -1.97
CA ARG A 488 -13.49 -19.76 -2.55
C ARG A 488 -12.54 -20.22 -1.44
N ALA A 489 -11.87 -21.35 -1.66
CA ALA A 489 -10.77 -21.81 -0.85
C ALA A 489 -9.53 -21.96 -1.72
N ALA A 490 -8.40 -21.47 -1.26
CA ALA A 490 -7.14 -21.51 -1.97
C ALA A 490 -5.97 -21.70 -1.01
N THR A 491 -4.86 -22.22 -1.54
CA THR A 491 -3.61 -22.31 -0.82
C THR A 491 -2.47 -21.94 -1.76
N THR A 492 -1.38 -21.39 -1.23
CA THR A 492 -0.24 -20.98 -2.06
C THR A 492 1.02 -21.71 -1.66
N LEU A 493 1.64 -22.38 -2.60
CA LEU A 493 2.91 -23.08 -2.42
C LEU A 493 3.87 -22.70 -3.57
N ALA A 494 4.98 -22.05 -3.23
CA ALA A 494 6.03 -21.69 -4.18
C ALA A 494 5.54 -20.94 -5.45
N GLY A 495 4.52 -20.11 -5.32
CA GLY A 495 3.92 -19.34 -6.42
C GLY A 495 2.79 -20.06 -7.16
N LEU A 496 2.55 -21.34 -6.85
CA LEU A 496 1.38 -22.07 -7.31
C LEU A 496 0.25 -21.92 -6.31
N THR A 497 -0.94 -21.56 -6.77
CA THR A 497 -2.13 -21.36 -5.95
C THR A 497 -3.26 -22.24 -6.47
N PRO A 498 -3.34 -23.52 -6.05
CA PRO A 498 -4.53 -24.30 -6.28
C PRO A 498 -5.72 -23.71 -5.53
N TYR A 499 -6.88 -23.74 -6.16
CA TYR A 499 -8.12 -23.21 -5.59
C TYR A 499 -9.34 -24.03 -6.01
N LEU A 500 -10.34 -24.00 -5.14
CA LEU A 500 -11.71 -24.43 -5.43
C LEU A 500 -12.62 -23.21 -5.28
N TRP A 501 -13.42 -22.95 -6.29
CA TRP A 501 -14.38 -21.84 -6.30
C TRP A 501 -15.77 -22.37 -6.61
N SER A 502 -16.74 -22.00 -5.82
CA SER A 502 -18.13 -22.41 -5.95
C SER A 502 -19.03 -21.18 -5.88
N ALA A 503 -19.94 -21.02 -6.80
CA ALA A 503 -20.90 -19.93 -6.80
C ALA A 503 -22.26 -20.39 -7.32
N SER A 504 -23.31 -19.76 -6.82
CA SER A 504 -24.70 -20.01 -7.25
C SER A 504 -25.49 -18.71 -7.19
N THR A 505 -26.45 -18.55 -8.11
CA THR A 505 -27.44 -17.48 -8.07
C THR A 505 -28.83 -18.05 -7.87
N ARG A 506 -29.75 -17.23 -7.34
CA ARG A 506 -31.19 -17.56 -7.28
C ARG A 506 -32.03 -16.32 -7.53
N SER A 507 -33.28 -16.53 -7.96
CA SER A 507 -34.32 -15.51 -8.07
C SER A 507 -35.55 -15.96 -7.31
N GLY A 508 -36.24 -15.04 -6.63
CA GLY A 508 -37.36 -15.33 -5.76
C GLY A 508 -37.00 -16.24 -4.57
N ASP A 509 -37.96 -16.92 -4.02
CA ASP A 509 -37.83 -17.81 -2.85
C ASP A 509 -37.26 -19.20 -3.13
N VAL A 510 -36.76 -19.43 -4.34
CA VAL A 510 -36.19 -20.72 -4.73
C VAL A 510 -34.85 -20.90 -4.03
N ARG A 511 -34.56 -22.12 -3.53
CA ARG A 511 -33.24 -22.43 -2.92
C ARG A 511 -32.12 -22.32 -3.96
N PHE A 512 -30.89 -22.06 -3.51
CA PHE A 512 -29.70 -22.20 -4.35
C PHE A 512 -29.55 -23.66 -4.80
N GLN A 513 -29.90 -23.94 -6.06
CA GLN A 513 -29.95 -25.32 -6.58
C GLN A 513 -28.82 -25.59 -7.58
N THR A 514 -28.54 -24.62 -8.44
CA THR A 514 -27.53 -24.78 -9.48
C THR A 514 -26.23 -24.15 -9.01
N TRP A 515 -25.24 -24.99 -8.75
CA TRP A 515 -23.91 -24.55 -8.37
C TRP A 515 -22.96 -24.63 -9.56
N HIS A 516 -22.14 -23.61 -9.72
CA HIS A 516 -21.03 -23.57 -10.66
C HIS A 516 -19.75 -23.70 -9.85
N ARG A 517 -19.04 -24.82 -10.03
CA ARG A 517 -17.80 -25.13 -9.32
C ARG A 517 -16.65 -25.15 -10.30
N VAL A 518 -15.54 -24.56 -9.92
CA VAL A 518 -14.32 -24.49 -10.71
C VAL A 518 -13.15 -24.90 -9.84
N LEU A 519 -12.39 -25.88 -10.30
CA LEU A 519 -11.10 -26.25 -9.75
C LEU A 519 -10.00 -25.65 -10.63
N GLY A 520 -9.06 -24.93 -10.06
CA GLY A 520 -8.00 -24.30 -10.83
C GLY A 520 -6.68 -24.22 -10.08
N VAL A 521 -5.67 -23.84 -10.83
CA VAL A 521 -4.33 -23.54 -10.32
C VAL A 521 -3.85 -22.26 -10.98
N ASP A 522 -3.50 -21.28 -10.16
CA ASP A 522 -2.83 -20.06 -10.58
C ASP A 522 -1.32 -20.19 -10.35
N PHE A 523 -0.53 -19.66 -11.27
CA PHE A 523 0.88 -19.44 -11.09
C PHE A 523 1.15 -17.93 -11.10
N ASP A 524 1.60 -17.41 -9.97
CA ASP A 524 2.04 -16.02 -9.84
C ASP A 524 3.56 -15.98 -9.82
N LEU A 525 4.16 -15.47 -10.89
CA LEU A 525 5.61 -15.35 -11.03
C LEU A 525 6.22 -14.55 -9.85
N TYR A 526 5.51 -13.56 -9.36
CA TYR A 526 5.99 -12.70 -8.26
C TYR A 526 6.07 -13.42 -6.91
N GLN A 527 5.21 -14.41 -6.70
CA GLN A 527 5.20 -15.26 -5.50
C GLN A 527 6.03 -16.53 -5.66
N SER A 528 6.59 -16.77 -6.85
CA SER A 528 7.39 -17.94 -7.14
C SER A 528 8.87 -17.72 -6.82
N PRO A 529 9.67 -18.79 -6.66
CA PRO A 529 11.13 -18.69 -6.59
C PRO A 529 11.77 -18.06 -7.84
N LEU A 530 11.05 -18.04 -8.96
CA LEU A 530 11.48 -17.43 -10.22
C LEU A 530 11.24 -15.92 -10.28
N ALA A 531 10.74 -15.31 -9.23
CA ALA A 531 10.54 -13.85 -9.18
C ALA A 531 11.81 -13.03 -9.46
N VAL A 532 12.98 -13.60 -9.22
CA VAL A 532 14.29 -13.02 -9.55
C VAL A 532 14.45 -12.76 -11.06
N LEU A 533 13.73 -13.49 -11.89
CA LEU A 533 13.71 -13.33 -13.36
C LEU A 533 12.68 -12.28 -13.81
N GLY A 534 11.81 -11.83 -12.91
CA GLY A 534 10.78 -10.83 -13.21
C GLY A 534 11.35 -9.40 -13.19
N THR A 535 10.77 -8.54 -14.01
CA THR A 535 11.04 -7.10 -13.95
C THR A 535 10.39 -6.52 -12.70
N PRO A 536 11.08 -5.70 -11.89
CA PRO A 536 10.46 -5.02 -10.74
C PRO A 536 9.19 -4.28 -11.17
N GLY A 537 8.10 -4.52 -10.45
CA GLY A 537 6.79 -3.92 -10.77
C GLY A 537 5.96 -4.63 -11.85
N ALA A 538 6.44 -5.74 -12.42
CA ALA A 538 5.64 -6.56 -13.34
C ALA A 538 4.97 -7.73 -12.58
N ARG A 539 3.68 -7.93 -12.76
CA ARG A 539 2.93 -9.10 -12.27
C ARG A 539 2.54 -9.96 -13.47
N LEU A 540 2.93 -11.22 -13.44
CA LEU A 540 2.50 -12.24 -14.38
C LEU A 540 1.75 -13.32 -13.59
N LEU A 541 0.46 -13.44 -13.87
CA LEU A 541 -0.38 -14.51 -13.37
C LEU A 541 -0.86 -15.35 -14.57
N VAL A 542 -0.61 -16.63 -14.53
CA VAL A 542 -1.10 -17.60 -15.52
C VAL A 542 -1.84 -18.69 -14.77
N GLY A 543 -3.02 -19.06 -15.24
CA GLY A 543 -3.81 -20.08 -14.60
C GLY A 543 -4.45 -21.05 -15.57
N VAL A 544 -4.80 -22.20 -15.03
CA VAL A 544 -5.63 -23.21 -15.70
C VAL A 544 -6.76 -23.57 -14.75
N ALA A 545 -7.97 -23.58 -15.28
CA ALA A 545 -9.15 -23.92 -14.51
C ALA A 545 -10.05 -24.88 -15.27
N ARG A 546 -10.72 -25.75 -14.53
CA ARG A 546 -11.67 -26.75 -15.02
C ARG A 546 -13.02 -26.54 -14.35
N SER A 547 -14.07 -26.45 -15.14
CA SER A 547 -15.44 -26.47 -14.64
C SER A 547 -15.84 -27.89 -14.27
N LEU A 548 -16.51 -28.04 -13.13
CA LEU A 548 -16.94 -29.34 -12.60
C LEU A 548 -18.43 -29.65 -12.85
N ASP A 549 -19.21 -28.65 -13.26
CA ASP A 549 -20.66 -28.77 -13.37
C ASP A 549 -21.16 -28.60 -14.81
N ALA A 550 -22.23 -29.33 -15.15
CA ALA A 550 -22.94 -29.17 -16.42
C ALA A 550 -23.55 -27.75 -16.57
N PRO A 551 -23.68 -27.22 -17.80
CA PRO A 551 -23.31 -27.84 -19.09
C PRO A 551 -21.81 -27.68 -19.45
N PHE A 552 -20.99 -27.09 -18.58
CA PHE A 552 -19.58 -26.81 -18.83
C PHE A 552 -18.64 -27.83 -18.19
N ALA A 553 -19.19 -28.94 -17.67
CA ALA A 553 -18.39 -30.01 -17.06
C ALA A 553 -17.22 -30.43 -17.98
N ASP A 554 -16.07 -30.63 -17.38
CA ASP A 554 -14.85 -31.07 -18.03
C ASP A 554 -14.19 -30.07 -19.00
N GLN A 555 -14.72 -28.88 -19.15
CA GLN A 555 -14.05 -27.83 -19.91
C GLN A 555 -12.86 -27.28 -19.11
N THR A 556 -11.67 -27.54 -19.62
CA THR A 556 -10.44 -26.98 -19.08
C THR A 556 -10.01 -25.80 -19.92
N ARG A 557 -9.70 -24.69 -19.28
CA ARG A 557 -9.34 -23.44 -19.94
C ARG A 557 -8.15 -22.77 -19.27
N ALA A 558 -7.26 -22.23 -20.09
CA ALA A 558 -6.13 -21.43 -19.64
C ALA A 558 -6.50 -19.94 -19.70
N TYR A 559 -5.96 -19.18 -18.77
CA TYR A 559 -6.09 -17.73 -18.72
C TYR A 559 -4.80 -17.09 -18.21
N GLY A 560 -4.65 -15.81 -18.42
CA GLY A 560 -3.48 -15.09 -17.93
C GLY A 560 -3.72 -13.60 -17.83
N VAL A 561 -3.01 -12.98 -16.89
CA VAL A 561 -2.97 -11.54 -16.69
C VAL A 561 -1.53 -11.11 -16.55
N ILE A 562 -1.12 -10.14 -17.35
CA ILE A 562 0.16 -9.45 -17.23
C ILE A 562 -0.15 -8.01 -16.87
N SER A 563 0.41 -7.54 -15.78
CA SER A 563 0.29 -6.12 -15.41
C SER A 563 1.61 -5.61 -14.88
N LEU A 564 1.94 -4.38 -15.21
CA LEU A 564 3.00 -3.64 -14.52
C LEU A 564 2.34 -2.93 -13.33
N GLN A 565 2.84 -3.18 -12.13
CA GLN A 565 2.39 -2.48 -10.92
C GLN A 565 3.32 -1.30 -10.65
N PRO A 566 2.79 -0.16 -10.19
CA PRO A 566 3.58 1.01 -9.86
C PRO A 566 4.51 0.84 -8.68
#